data_a112d90844a72de1cbe5012ccbb2e542
#
_entry.id   a112d90844a72de1cbe5012ccbb2e542
#
_cell.length_a   1.000
_cell.length_b   1.000
_cell.length_c   1.000
_cell.angle_alpha   90.00
_cell.angle_beta   90.00
_cell.angle_gamma   90.00
#
_symmetry.space_group_name_H-M   'P 1'
#
loop_
_entity.id
_entity.type
_entity.pdbx_description
1 polymer ?
#
loop_
_entity_poly.entity_id
_entity_poly.type
_entity_poly.pdbx_seq_one_letter_code
_entity_poly.pdbx_strand_id
1 'polypeptide(L)'
;MAEVKAAEISAILKQQLSGFESTASLDEVGNVLTVGDGIVRAYGLSNAQYGELVQFEGDLEGIVLNLEEDNVGIVLLGASNVIKEGSIVKRTGRIASINVGEGIVGRVVDTLGAPIDGKGPVEGTLYEMPLERKAPGVIFREPVTEPLQTGIKSIDAMIPVGRGQRELVIGDRQTGKTAVCIDTILNQKEFYDAGEPVYCIYVAVGQKASTVALIAKTLEEKGALAYTTIVAANASDPAPMQVYAPFAGAAIGEFFRDTGRPALIVYDDLSKQAVAYREVSLLLRRPPGREAYPGDVFYLHSRLLERAAKVINNDEIAKDMNDLPESLKPIVKGGGSLTALPIIETQAGDVSAYIPTNVISITDGQIFLDGDLFNSGVRPAINVGISVSRVGGNAQIKAMKKVSGTLKLDQAQFRELEAFAKFGSDLDAVTLNVIEKGRRNVEILKQAQNDPFKVEDQVAIIFAGSKNLLRAVPVNKVKEFETDYIEFLRAKHSDVLATLKSGKLTDEVTDTLTAVAKELSGKYKD
;
A
#
# COMPACT_ATOMS: atom_id res chain seq x y z
N MET A 1 -59.98 -47.78 10.13
CA MET A 1 -58.58 -47.30 10.10
C MET A 1 -57.81 -48.17 9.14
N ALA A 2 -57.44 -47.64 7.98
CA ALA A 2 -56.71 -48.41 6.98
C ALA A 2 -55.22 -48.50 7.39
N GLU A 3 -54.73 -49.69 7.65
CA GLU A 3 -53.30 -49.93 7.85
C GLU A 3 -52.55 -49.66 6.54
N VAL A 4 -51.79 -48.57 6.55
CA VAL A 4 -50.87 -48.26 5.43
C VAL A 4 -49.74 -49.30 5.49
N LYS A 5 -49.65 -50.16 4.50
CA LYS A 5 -48.63 -51.22 4.44
C LYS A 5 -47.25 -50.60 4.24
N ALA A 6 -46.26 -51.10 4.98
CA ALA A 6 -44.86 -50.64 4.91
C ALA A 6 -44.27 -50.59 3.47
N ALA A 7 -44.83 -51.40 2.57
CA ALA A 7 -44.50 -51.41 1.13
C ALA A 7 -44.97 -50.15 0.39
N GLU A 8 -46.10 -49.53 0.79
CA GLU A 8 -46.60 -48.30 0.17
C GLU A 8 -45.81 -47.09 0.63
N ILE A 9 -45.39 -47.04 1.90
CA ILE A 9 -44.50 -46.01 2.40
C ILE A 9 -43.13 -46.10 1.71
N SER A 10 -42.62 -47.32 1.52
CA SER A 10 -41.35 -47.54 0.80
C SER A 10 -41.44 -47.15 -0.68
N ALA A 11 -42.59 -47.34 -1.33
CA ALA A 11 -42.82 -46.94 -2.71
C ALA A 11 -42.94 -45.42 -2.86
N ILE A 12 -43.62 -44.75 -1.94
CA ILE A 12 -43.75 -43.30 -1.92
C ILE A 12 -42.38 -42.64 -1.63
N LEU A 13 -41.60 -43.16 -0.70
CA LEU A 13 -40.23 -42.71 -0.41
C LEU A 13 -39.29 -42.93 -1.63
N LYS A 14 -39.39 -44.08 -2.31
CA LYS A 14 -38.65 -44.34 -3.57
C LYS A 14 -39.07 -43.39 -4.69
N GLN A 15 -40.35 -43.08 -4.80
CA GLN A 15 -40.85 -42.15 -5.82
C GLN A 15 -40.48 -40.71 -5.53
N GLN A 16 -40.44 -40.32 -4.27
CA GLN A 16 -39.88 -39.01 -3.86
C GLN A 16 -38.37 -38.93 -4.02
N LEU A 17 -37.62 -40.01 -3.76
CA LEU A 17 -36.19 -40.09 -3.99
C LEU A 17 -35.81 -40.14 -5.46
N SER A 18 -36.59 -40.82 -6.32
CA SER A 18 -36.32 -40.88 -7.77
C SER A 18 -36.65 -39.57 -8.51
N GLY A 19 -37.45 -38.68 -7.93
CA GLY A 19 -37.63 -37.30 -8.40
C GLY A 19 -36.49 -36.38 -8.07
N PHE A 20 -35.55 -36.82 -7.21
CA PHE A 20 -34.36 -36.08 -6.81
C PHE A 20 -33.11 -36.38 -7.65
N GLU A 21 -33.19 -37.30 -8.62
CA GLU A 21 -32.06 -37.68 -9.48
C GLU A 21 -31.90 -36.86 -10.76
N SER A 22 -32.41 -35.62 -10.83
CA SER A 22 -32.06 -34.72 -11.91
C SER A 22 -31.16 -33.62 -11.39
N THR A 23 -29.86 -33.77 -11.64
CA THR A 23 -28.85 -32.71 -11.51
C THR A 23 -28.79 -32.01 -10.15
N ALA A 24 -28.66 -32.77 -9.07
CA ALA A 24 -28.16 -32.24 -7.84
C ALA A 24 -26.62 -32.21 -7.93
N SER A 25 -26.01 -31.09 -8.28
CA SER A 25 -24.81 -30.70 -7.54
C SER A 25 -25.23 -30.82 -6.08
N LEU A 26 -24.64 -31.72 -5.34
CA LEU A 26 -24.85 -31.83 -3.89
C LEU A 26 -24.23 -30.55 -3.27
N ASP A 27 -24.99 -29.46 -3.35
CA ASP A 27 -24.68 -28.28 -2.58
C ASP A 27 -24.80 -28.70 -1.10
N GLU A 28 -23.67 -28.91 -0.46
CA GLU A 28 -23.66 -29.23 0.95
C GLU A 28 -24.26 -28.05 1.71
N VAL A 29 -25.36 -28.32 2.38
CA VAL A 29 -26.18 -27.33 3.05
C VAL A 29 -26.04 -27.50 4.54
N GLY A 30 -25.77 -26.41 5.24
CA GLY A 30 -25.71 -26.36 6.70
C GLY A 30 -26.80 -25.46 7.27
N ASN A 31 -26.94 -25.51 8.59
CA ASN A 31 -27.85 -24.68 9.36
C ASN A 31 -27.08 -23.80 10.33
N VAL A 32 -27.50 -22.54 10.45
CA VAL A 32 -26.97 -21.58 11.41
C VAL A 32 -27.36 -22.00 12.82
N LEU A 33 -26.37 -22.23 13.67
CA LEU A 33 -26.56 -22.51 15.10
C LEU A 33 -26.66 -21.23 15.92
N THR A 34 -25.75 -20.28 15.66
CA THR A 34 -25.72 -18.98 16.32
C THR A 34 -25.24 -17.92 15.35
N VAL A 35 -25.74 -16.70 15.51
CA VAL A 35 -25.32 -15.51 14.77
C VAL A 35 -25.18 -14.34 15.73
N GLY A 36 -24.10 -13.56 15.58
CA GLY A 36 -23.86 -12.35 16.35
C GLY A 36 -22.60 -11.64 15.91
N ASP A 37 -22.62 -10.33 15.89
CA ASP A 37 -21.47 -9.45 15.62
C ASP A 37 -20.71 -9.79 14.31
N GLY A 38 -21.44 -10.21 13.26
CA GLY A 38 -20.84 -10.57 11.97
C GLY A 38 -20.20 -11.96 11.94
N ILE A 39 -20.38 -12.78 12.98
CA ILE A 39 -19.92 -14.16 13.03
C ILE A 39 -21.11 -15.11 13.06
N VAL A 40 -21.02 -16.18 12.29
CA VAL A 40 -21.97 -17.29 12.27
C VAL A 40 -21.27 -18.59 12.65
N ARG A 41 -21.92 -19.40 13.47
CA ARG A 41 -21.57 -20.81 13.65
C ARG A 41 -22.63 -21.65 12.96
N ALA A 42 -22.20 -22.52 12.08
CA ALA A 42 -23.06 -23.39 11.29
C ALA A 42 -22.73 -24.86 11.50
N TYR A 43 -23.74 -25.71 11.43
CA TYR A 43 -23.63 -27.18 11.47
C TYR A 43 -23.94 -27.76 10.10
N GLY A 44 -23.35 -28.91 9.76
CA GLY A 44 -23.69 -29.66 8.54
C GLY A 44 -22.80 -29.37 7.33
N LEU A 45 -21.74 -28.55 7.50
CA LEU A 45 -20.77 -28.22 6.45
C LEU A 45 -19.47 -29.03 6.61
N SER A 46 -19.58 -30.36 6.67
CA SER A 46 -18.48 -31.26 7.04
C SER A 46 -17.29 -31.23 6.07
N ASN A 47 -17.51 -30.88 4.81
CA ASN A 47 -16.47 -30.81 3.80
C ASN A 47 -16.00 -29.37 3.52
N ALA A 48 -16.46 -28.39 4.28
CA ALA A 48 -16.04 -27.01 4.11
C ALA A 48 -14.52 -26.84 4.33
N GLN A 49 -13.91 -25.99 3.53
CA GLN A 49 -12.48 -25.69 3.59
C GLN A 49 -12.24 -24.34 4.25
N TYR A 50 -11.08 -24.20 4.87
CA TYR A 50 -10.64 -22.90 5.37
C TYR A 50 -10.49 -21.90 4.21
N GLY A 51 -11.07 -20.70 4.34
CA GLY A 51 -11.08 -19.68 3.31
C GLY A 51 -12.15 -19.87 2.22
N GLU A 52 -13.00 -20.89 2.35
CA GLU A 52 -14.10 -21.13 1.39
C GLU A 52 -15.19 -20.07 1.56
N LEU A 53 -15.72 -19.58 0.42
CA LEU A 53 -16.93 -18.77 0.38
C LEU A 53 -18.15 -19.66 0.61
N VAL A 54 -19.05 -19.17 1.46
CA VAL A 54 -20.37 -19.74 1.69
C VAL A 54 -21.44 -18.67 1.44
N GLN A 55 -22.60 -19.10 1.00
CA GLN A 55 -23.73 -18.24 0.66
C GLN A 55 -24.89 -18.44 1.62
N PHE A 56 -25.42 -17.33 2.11
CA PHE A 56 -26.63 -17.25 2.92
C PHE A 56 -27.84 -16.78 2.09
N GLU A 57 -29.00 -16.77 2.69
CA GLU A 57 -30.19 -16.16 2.10
C GLU A 57 -29.99 -14.64 1.87
N GLY A 58 -30.52 -14.12 0.77
CA GLY A 58 -30.41 -12.69 0.43
C GLY A 58 -29.06 -12.27 -0.14
N ASP A 59 -28.36 -13.18 -0.82
CA ASP A 59 -27.07 -12.95 -1.49
C ASP A 59 -25.93 -12.48 -0.54
N LEU A 60 -26.07 -12.73 0.77
CA LEU A 60 -25.02 -12.47 1.72
C LEU A 60 -23.99 -13.59 1.68
N GLU A 61 -22.72 -13.21 1.55
CA GLU A 61 -21.59 -14.13 1.55
C GLU A 61 -20.86 -14.14 2.89
N GLY A 62 -20.19 -15.27 3.18
CA GLY A 62 -19.31 -15.40 4.33
C GLY A 62 -18.08 -16.22 3.98
N ILE A 63 -17.03 -16.09 4.79
CA ILE A 63 -15.79 -16.85 4.67
C ILE A 63 -15.65 -17.79 5.86
N VAL A 64 -15.34 -19.05 5.58
CA VAL A 64 -15.05 -20.06 6.60
C VAL A 64 -13.67 -19.81 7.21
N LEU A 65 -13.62 -19.51 8.52
CA LEU A 65 -12.37 -19.22 9.23
C LEU A 65 -12.07 -20.16 10.38
N ASN A 66 -13.03 -20.96 10.81
CA ASN A 66 -12.83 -21.91 11.89
C ASN A 66 -13.47 -23.25 11.52
N LEU A 67 -12.72 -24.33 11.63
CA LEU A 67 -13.20 -25.68 11.40
C LEU A 67 -13.10 -26.41 12.73
N GLU A 68 -14.26 -26.70 13.34
CA GLU A 68 -14.39 -27.46 14.58
C GLU A 68 -15.04 -28.82 14.27
N GLU A 69 -14.98 -29.74 15.21
CA GLU A 69 -15.49 -31.10 15.02
C GLU A 69 -17.00 -31.10 14.69
N ASP A 70 -17.78 -30.25 15.38
CA ASP A 70 -19.23 -30.22 15.30
C ASP A 70 -19.78 -29.01 14.53
N ASN A 71 -18.96 -27.99 14.27
CA ASN A 71 -19.42 -26.75 13.66
C ASN A 71 -18.32 -26.03 12.88
N VAL A 72 -18.76 -25.07 12.07
CA VAL A 72 -17.91 -24.23 11.26
C VAL A 72 -18.11 -22.76 11.67
N GLY A 73 -17.03 -22.05 11.96
CA GLY A 73 -17.04 -20.63 12.22
C GLY A 73 -16.89 -19.84 10.93
N ILE A 74 -17.88 -19.00 10.63
CA ILE A 74 -17.97 -18.23 9.41
C ILE A 74 -18.01 -16.74 9.76
N VAL A 75 -17.24 -15.92 9.04
CA VAL A 75 -17.32 -14.46 9.13
C VAL A 75 -18.16 -13.93 7.97
N LEU A 76 -19.09 -13.04 8.27
CA LEU A 76 -19.99 -12.46 7.27
C LEU A 76 -19.31 -11.29 6.56
N LEU A 77 -19.44 -11.23 5.25
CA LEU A 77 -18.97 -10.14 4.40
C LEU A 77 -20.08 -9.10 4.14
N GLY A 78 -20.88 -8.82 5.17
CA GLY A 78 -21.98 -7.88 5.11
C GLY A 78 -22.77 -7.82 6.42
N ALA A 79 -23.92 -7.16 6.39
CA ALA A 79 -24.75 -6.97 7.57
C ALA A 79 -25.44 -8.27 7.99
N SER A 80 -25.34 -8.62 9.27
CA SER A 80 -25.88 -9.87 9.84
C SER A 80 -27.40 -9.85 10.14
N ASN A 81 -28.06 -8.73 9.95
CA ASN A 81 -29.47 -8.51 10.36
C ASN A 81 -30.49 -9.38 9.61
N VAL A 82 -30.12 -9.98 8.49
CA VAL A 82 -30.98 -10.87 7.70
C VAL A 82 -30.89 -12.33 8.10
N ILE A 83 -29.86 -12.72 8.87
CA ILE A 83 -29.61 -14.11 9.29
C ILE A 83 -30.18 -14.37 10.67
N LYS A 84 -30.75 -15.56 10.85
CA LYS A 84 -31.31 -16.04 12.12
C LYS A 84 -30.75 -17.43 12.42
N GLU A 85 -30.89 -17.86 13.67
CA GLU A 85 -30.70 -19.25 14.05
C GLU A 85 -31.64 -20.13 13.21
N GLY A 86 -31.12 -21.23 12.66
CA GLY A 86 -31.82 -22.12 11.73
C GLY A 86 -31.82 -21.64 10.27
N SER A 87 -31.31 -20.45 9.93
CA SER A 87 -31.11 -20.06 8.52
C SER A 87 -30.22 -21.02 7.80
N ILE A 88 -30.43 -21.13 6.49
CA ILE A 88 -29.67 -22.04 5.62
C ILE A 88 -28.39 -21.36 5.16
N VAL A 89 -27.29 -22.12 5.17
CA VAL A 89 -26.00 -21.74 4.57
C VAL A 89 -25.57 -22.80 3.57
N LYS A 90 -25.11 -22.37 2.39
CA LYS A 90 -24.68 -23.24 1.30
C LYS A 90 -23.19 -23.07 1.03
N ARG A 91 -22.51 -24.18 0.82
CA ARG A 91 -21.14 -24.15 0.29
C ARG A 91 -21.15 -23.71 -1.16
N THR A 92 -20.14 -22.94 -1.54
CA THR A 92 -19.90 -22.56 -2.94
C THR A 92 -18.84 -23.45 -3.60
N GLY A 93 -18.04 -24.18 -2.81
CA GLY A 93 -16.86 -24.91 -3.29
C GLY A 93 -15.74 -24.01 -3.83
N ARG A 94 -15.84 -22.70 -3.66
CA ARG A 94 -14.87 -21.72 -4.13
C ARG A 94 -14.16 -21.05 -2.96
N ILE A 95 -12.89 -20.85 -3.09
CA ILE A 95 -12.12 -20.01 -2.15
C ILE A 95 -12.48 -18.55 -2.37
N ALA A 96 -12.49 -17.76 -1.30
CA ALA A 96 -12.82 -16.34 -1.35
C ALA A 96 -11.96 -15.61 -2.39
N SER A 97 -12.62 -15.00 -3.37
CA SER A 97 -12.01 -14.35 -4.53
C SER A 97 -12.79 -13.12 -4.94
N ILE A 98 -12.14 -12.24 -5.71
CA ILE A 98 -12.78 -11.09 -6.34
C ILE A 98 -12.53 -11.10 -7.85
N ASN A 99 -13.42 -10.46 -8.58
CA ASN A 99 -13.29 -10.29 -10.02
C ASN A 99 -12.50 -9.04 -10.35
N VAL A 100 -11.37 -9.19 -11.05
CA VAL A 100 -10.45 -8.11 -11.41
C VAL A 100 -10.21 -8.09 -12.91
N GLY A 101 -10.14 -6.91 -13.49
CA GLY A 101 -9.83 -6.69 -14.90
C GLY A 101 -9.45 -5.24 -15.17
N GLU A 102 -9.21 -4.89 -16.42
CA GLU A 102 -8.80 -3.52 -16.79
C GLU A 102 -9.83 -2.45 -16.38
N GLY A 103 -11.12 -2.79 -16.41
CA GLY A 103 -12.20 -1.87 -16.07
C GLY A 103 -12.28 -1.46 -14.60
N ILE A 104 -11.46 -2.07 -13.71
CA ILE A 104 -11.41 -1.70 -12.30
C ILE A 104 -10.62 -0.42 -12.06
N VAL A 105 -9.78 -0.01 -13.02
CA VAL A 105 -8.99 1.22 -12.93
C VAL A 105 -9.92 2.44 -12.96
N GLY A 106 -9.68 3.38 -12.08
CA GLY A 106 -10.52 4.57 -11.95
C GLY A 106 -11.80 4.38 -11.13
N ARG A 107 -11.97 3.21 -10.51
CA ARG A 107 -13.16 2.85 -9.74
C ARG A 107 -12.90 2.89 -8.24
N VAL A 108 -13.99 3.08 -7.50
CA VAL A 108 -14.03 2.89 -6.05
C VAL A 108 -14.87 1.64 -5.79
N VAL A 109 -14.26 0.64 -5.17
CA VAL A 109 -14.88 -0.66 -4.91
C VAL A 109 -14.82 -1.00 -3.41
N ASP A 110 -15.69 -1.90 -2.99
CA ASP A 110 -15.64 -2.47 -1.64
C ASP A 110 -14.65 -3.66 -1.56
N THR A 111 -14.63 -4.33 -0.42
CA THR A 111 -13.79 -5.51 -0.15
C THR A 111 -14.09 -6.70 -1.07
N LEU A 112 -15.30 -6.79 -1.62
CA LEU A 112 -15.72 -7.85 -2.54
C LEU A 112 -15.47 -7.49 -4.01
N GLY A 113 -14.90 -6.31 -4.27
CA GLY A 113 -14.69 -5.79 -5.62
C GLY A 113 -15.96 -5.20 -6.25
N ALA A 114 -17.03 -5.06 -5.48
CA ALA A 114 -18.26 -4.43 -5.96
C ALA A 114 -18.08 -2.90 -6.03
N PRO A 115 -18.45 -2.23 -7.14
CA PRO A 115 -18.32 -0.79 -7.28
C PRO A 115 -19.30 -0.05 -6.36
N ILE A 116 -18.77 0.95 -5.64
CA ILE A 116 -19.53 1.80 -4.71
C ILE A 116 -19.51 3.28 -5.11
N ASP A 117 -19.01 3.57 -6.32
CA ASP A 117 -18.85 4.92 -6.87
C ASP A 117 -20.04 5.41 -7.70
N GLY A 118 -21.10 4.60 -7.80
CA GLY A 118 -22.31 4.93 -8.58
C GLY A 118 -22.14 4.91 -10.10
N LYS A 119 -20.98 4.43 -10.61
CA LYS A 119 -20.68 4.38 -12.06
C LYS A 119 -21.10 3.08 -12.75
N GLY A 120 -21.95 2.26 -12.10
CA GLY A 120 -22.39 0.97 -12.61
C GLY A 120 -21.35 -0.15 -12.47
N PRO A 121 -21.60 -1.35 -13.04
CA PRO A 121 -20.70 -2.50 -12.90
C PRO A 121 -19.34 -2.26 -13.55
N VAL A 122 -18.34 -3.03 -13.13
CA VAL A 122 -17.00 -3.03 -13.75
C VAL A 122 -17.11 -3.66 -15.13
N GLU A 123 -16.67 -2.93 -16.15
CA GLU A 123 -16.74 -3.37 -17.56
C GLU A 123 -15.49 -4.16 -17.98
N GLY A 124 -15.62 -4.93 -19.06
CA GLY A 124 -14.52 -5.67 -19.68
C GLY A 124 -14.38 -7.11 -19.19
N THR A 125 -13.27 -7.75 -19.59
CA THR A 125 -12.96 -9.12 -19.19
C THR A 125 -12.50 -9.13 -17.73
N LEU A 126 -13.15 -9.95 -16.92
CA LEU A 126 -12.87 -10.12 -15.52
C LEU A 126 -12.22 -11.48 -15.26
N TYR A 127 -11.24 -11.49 -14.38
CA TYR A 127 -10.52 -12.68 -13.93
C TYR A 127 -10.77 -12.88 -12.45
N GLU A 128 -11.05 -14.10 -12.05
CA GLU A 128 -11.25 -14.45 -10.65
C GLU A 128 -9.90 -14.51 -9.94
N MET A 129 -9.66 -13.56 -9.03
CA MET A 129 -8.42 -13.44 -8.26
C MET A 129 -8.68 -13.82 -6.81
N PRO A 130 -7.99 -14.83 -6.24
CA PRO A 130 -8.18 -15.21 -4.85
C PRO A 130 -7.73 -14.10 -3.90
N LEU A 131 -8.51 -13.88 -2.84
CA LEU A 131 -8.17 -12.91 -1.79
C LEU A 131 -6.90 -13.33 -1.06
N GLU A 132 -6.80 -14.61 -0.69
CA GLU A 132 -5.60 -15.19 -0.09
C GLU A 132 -4.87 -16.06 -1.12
N ARG A 133 -3.64 -15.69 -1.42
CA ARG A 133 -2.76 -16.37 -2.36
C ARG A 133 -1.35 -16.40 -1.82
N LYS A 134 -0.62 -17.47 -2.04
CA LYS A 134 0.79 -17.55 -1.68
C LYS A 134 1.61 -16.52 -2.44
N ALA A 135 2.50 -15.86 -1.73
CA ALA A 135 3.45 -14.95 -2.34
C ALA A 135 4.35 -15.69 -3.36
N PRO A 136 4.86 -14.98 -4.40
CA PRO A 136 5.81 -15.56 -5.33
C PRO A 136 7.01 -16.16 -4.60
N GLY A 137 7.37 -17.41 -4.90
CA GLY A 137 8.55 -18.06 -4.37
C GLY A 137 9.86 -17.42 -4.87
N VAL A 138 10.99 -17.86 -4.33
CA VAL A 138 12.31 -17.26 -4.61
C VAL A 138 12.66 -17.27 -6.12
N ILE A 139 12.32 -18.37 -6.82
CA ILE A 139 12.64 -18.52 -8.26
C ILE A 139 11.85 -17.58 -9.17
N PHE A 140 10.74 -17.02 -8.66
CA PHE A 140 9.86 -16.12 -9.42
C PHE A 140 10.18 -14.63 -9.18
N ARG A 141 11.19 -14.34 -8.38
CA ARG A 141 11.57 -12.96 -8.00
C ARG A 141 12.85 -12.51 -8.65
N GLU A 142 12.94 -11.22 -8.93
CA GLU A 142 14.17 -10.52 -9.28
C GLU A 142 14.54 -9.50 -8.19
N PRO A 143 15.84 -9.14 -8.10
CA PRO A 143 16.27 -8.04 -7.25
C PRO A 143 15.60 -6.71 -7.64
N VAL A 144 15.30 -5.90 -6.63
CA VAL A 144 14.74 -4.55 -6.84
C VAL A 144 15.86 -3.60 -7.27
N THR A 145 15.80 -3.13 -8.50
CA THR A 145 16.80 -2.25 -9.12
C THR A 145 16.21 -1.03 -9.82
N GLU A 146 14.88 -1.00 -10.00
CA GLU A 146 14.19 0.11 -10.65
C GLU A 146 13.61 1.05 -9.61
N PRO A 147 13.85 2.38 -9.71
CA PRO A 147 13.27 3.33 -8.77
C PRO A 147 11.75 3.45 -8.94
N LEU A 148 11.02 3.54 -7.82
CA LEU A 148 9.69 4.11 -7.76
C LEU A 148 9.86 5.56 -7.31
N GLN A 149 9.70 6.50 -8.24
CA GLN A 149 9.81 7.92 -7.93
C GLN A 149 8.60 8.36 -7.09
N THR A 150 8.83 8.79 -5.86
CA THR A 150 7.76 9.27 -4.99
C THR A 150 7.41 10.73 -5.25
N GLY A 151 8.31 11.47 -5.87
CA GLY A 151 8.18 12.91 -6.06
C GLY A 151 8.45 13.71 -4.77
N ILE A 152 8.88 13.04 -3.71
CA ILE A 152 9.21 13.65 -2.43
C ILE A 152 10.72 13.68 -2.26
N LYS A 153 11.28 14.89 -2.25
CA LYS A 153 12.74 15.11 -2.24
C LYS A 153 13.48 14.35 -1.15
N SER A 154 12.96 14.36 0.07
CA SER A 154 13.57 13.69 1.21
C SER A 154 13.55 12.16 1.10
N ILE A 155 12.51 11.59 0.48
CA ILE A 155 12.41 10.14 0.27
C ILE A 155 13.31 9.71 -0.88
N ASP A 156 13.14 10.30 -2.06
CA ASP A 156 13.86 9.89 -3.26
C ASP A 156 15.39 10.08 -3.12
N ALA A 157 15.81 11.05 -2.30
CA ALA A 157 17.23 11.31 -2.03
C ALA A 157 17.83 10.42 -0.94
N MET A 158 17.12 10.15 0.17
CA MET A 158 17.72 9.56 1.37
C MET A 158 17.14 8.19 1.76
N ILE A 159 15.93 7.89 1.33
CA ILE A 159 15.19 6.66 1.66
C ILE A 159 14.49 6.16 0.39
N PRO A 160 15.24 5.89 -0.68
CA PRO A 160 14.65 5.59 -1.98
C PRO A 160 13.86 4.30 -1.95
N VAL A 161 12.73 4.30 -2.66
CA VAL A 161 11.82 3.16 -2.82
C VAL A 161 11.98 2.59 -4.23
N GLY A 162 12.11 1.27 -4.33
CA GLY A 162 12.20 0.57 -5.61
C GLY A 162 10.91 -0.16 -5.98
N ARG A 163 10.71 -0.41 -7.26
CA ARG A 163 9.58 -1.17 -7.78
C ARG A 163 9.66 -2.62 -7.33
N GLY A 164 8.67 -3.05 -6.55
CA GLY A 164 8.63 -4.37 -5.91
C GLY A 164 9.08 -4.39 -4.45
N GLN A 165 9.47 -3.23 -3.89
CA GLN A 165 9.85 -3.08 -2.49
C GLN A 165 8.62 -2.90 -1.59
N ARG A 166 8.77 -3.28 -0.32
CA ARG A 166 7.83 -2.99 0.76
C ARG A 166 8.44 -1.95 1.68
N GLU A 167 7.96 -0.73 1.63
CA GLU A 167 8.48 0.36 2.47
C GLU A 167 7.38 0.82 3.42
N LEU A 168 7.62 0.66 4.72
CA LEU A 168 6.67 1.03 5.76
C LEU A 168 6.63 2.55 5.95
N VAL A 169 5.43 3.13 5.99
CA VAL A 169 5.21 4.51 6.41
C VAL A 169 4.64 4.50 7.82
N ILE A 170 5.40 4.98 8.79
CA ILE A 170 5.08 4.84 10.20
C ILE A 170 5.19 6.19 10.95
N GLY A 171 4.32 6.42 11.90
CA GLY A 171 4.33 7.63 12.74
C GLY A 171 3.00 7.83 13.46
N ASP A 172 2.98 8.84 14.31
CA ASP A 172 1.80 9.20 15.11
C ASP A 172 0.65 9.71 14.25
N ARG A 173 -0.52 9.80 14.85
CA ARG A 173 -1.71 10.34 14.18
C ARG A 173 -1.46 11.76 13.67
N GLN A 174 -1.92 12.05 12.44
CA GLN A 174 -1.83 13.37 11.80
C GLN A 174 -0.39 13.88 11.52
N THR A 175 0.60 13.00 11.42
CA THR A 175 1.98 13.36 11.03
C THR A 175 2.20 13.43 9.52
N GLY A 176 1.17 13.17 8.70
CA GLY A 176 1.25 13.26 7.24
C GLY A 176 1.49 11.93 6.52
N LYS A 177 1.28 10.77 7.17
CA LYS A 177 1.47 9.43 6.56
C LYS A 177 0.67 9.26 5.26
N THR A 178 -0.63 9.51 5.33
CA THR A 178 -1.51 9.46 4.14
C THR A 178 -1.08 10.44 3.06
N ALA A 179 -0.66 11.67 3.44
CA ALA A 179 -0.21 12.69 2.50
C ALA A 179 1.01 12.21 1.68
N VAL A 180 2.01 11.61 2.32
CA VAL A 180 3.18 11.03 1.66
C VAL A 180 2.77 9.96 0.63
N CYS A 181 1.83 9.10 0.98
CA CYS A 181 1.35 8.06 0.07
C CYS A 181 0.54 8.63 -1.10
N ILE A 182 -0.32 9.61 -0.85
CA ILE A 182 -1.08 10.29 -1.91
C ILE A 182 -0.14 11.05 -2.86
N ASP A 183 0.85 11.77 -2.34
CA ASP A 183 1.84 12.46 -3.18
C ASP A 183 2.62 11.46 -4.06
N THR A 184 2.94 10.28 -3.52
CA THR A 184 3.56 9.19 -4.30
C THR A 184 2.65 8.73 -5.44
N ILE A 185 1.34 8.58 -5.21
CA ILE A 185 0.36 8.25 -6.26
C ILE A 185 0.30 9.37 -7.29
N LEU A 186 0.20 10.62 -6.85
CA LEU A 186 0.13 11.79 -7.75
C LEU A 186 1.35 11.88 -8.67
N ASN A 187 2.52 11.53 -8.17
CA ASN A 187 3.77 11.56 -8.95
C ASN A 187 3.79 10.53 -10.10
N GLN A 188 2.97 9.48 -10.06
CA GLN A 188 2.90 8.48 -11.12
C GLN A 188 2.19 9.00 -12.39
N LYS A 189 1.59 10.20 -12.31
CA LYS A 189 0.93 10.83 -13.47
C LYS A 189 1.89 11.04 -14.65
N GLU A 190 3.14 11.38 -14.40
CA GLU A 190 4.15 11.55 -15.46
C GLU A 190 4.34 10.25 -16.27
N PHE A 191 4.38 9.11 -15.60
CA PHE A 191 4.52 7.80 -16.26
C PHE A 191 3.25 7.41 -17.00
N TYR A 192 2.08 7.73 -16.45
CA TYR A 192 0.80 7.51 -17.10
C TYR A 192 0.70 8.32 -18.40
N ASP A 193 1.03 9.62 -18.35
CA ASP A 193 1.01 10.51 -19.52
C ASP A 193 2.04 10.10 -20.58
N ALA A 194 3.13 9.43 -20.18
CA ALA A 194 4.14 8.89 -21.09
C ALA A 194 3.74 7.53 -21.71
N GLY A 195 2.60 6.96 -21.34
CA GLY A 195 2.13 5.65 -21.82
C GLY A 195 2.75 4.44 -21.12
N GLU A 196 3.43 4.66 -20.00
CA GLU A 196 4.04 3.63 -19.15
C GLU A 196 3.46 3.67 -17.72
N PRO A 197 2.14 3.47 -17.54
CA PRO A 197 1.48 3.69 -16.27
C PRO A 197 2.00 2.77 -15.16
N VAL A 198 2.12 3.33 -13.95
CA VAL A 198 2.16 2.57 -12.72
C VAL A 198 0.74 2.52 -12.17
N TYR A 199 0.14 1.35 -12.12
CA TYR A 199 -1.23 1.19 -11.63
C TYR A 199 -1.25 1.29 -10.11
N CYS A 200 -2.01 2.23 -9.58
CA CYS A 200 -2.05 2.51 -8.16
C CYS A 200 -3.31 1.91 -7.52
N ILE A 201 -3.17 1.34 -6.35
CA ILE A 201 -4.26 0.83 -5.53
C ILE A 201 -4.17 1.52 -4.16
N TYR A 202 -5.23 2.24 -3.79
CA TYR A 202 -5.34 2.83 -2.47
C TYR A 202 -6.37 2.07 -1.66
N VAL A 203 -5.93 1.42 -0.58
CA VAL A 203 -6.79 0.63 0.30
C VAL A 203 -7.07 1.41 1.57
N ALA A 204 -8.31 1.87 1.73
CA ALA A 204 -8.79 2.54 2.94
C ALA A 204 -9.36 1.50 3.91
N VAL A 205 -8.75 1.36 5.08
CA VAL A 205 -9.18 0.41 6.10
C VAL A 205 -9.69 1.14 7.33
N GLY A 206 -10.95 0.95 7.67
CA GLY A 206 -11.56 1.54 8.87
C GLY A 206 -11.54 3.06 8.89
N GLN A 207 -11.54 3.71 7.73
CA GLN A 207 -11.57 5.17 7.60
C GLN A 207 -13.01 5.68 7.53
N LYS A 208 -13.21 6.96 7.81
CA LYS A 208 -14.51 7.61 7.61
C LYS A 208 -14.80 7.71 6.12
N ALA A 209 -16.03 7.44 5.71
CA ALA A 209 -16.46 7.55 4.31
C ALA A 209 -16.16 8.95 3.72
N SER A 210 -16.31 10.02 4.52
CA SER A 210 -15.97 11.39 4.13
C SER A 210 -14.50 11.58 3.80
N THR A 211 -13.59 10.89 4.50
CA THR A 211 -12.14 10.92 4.22
C THR A 211 -11.84 10.22 2.90
N VAL A 212 -12.43 9.05 2.68
CA VAL A 212 -12.29 8.30 1.42
C VAL A 212 -12.81 9.12 0.23
N ALA A 213 -13.97 9.76 0.39
CA ALA A 213 -14.54 10.63 -0.63
C ALA A 213 -13.63 11.83 -0.95
N LEU A 214 -13.01 12.45 0.06
CA LEU A 214 -12.06 13.54 -0.13
C LEU A 214 -10.81 13.08 -0.90
N ILE A 215 -10.27 11.91 -0.58
CA ILE A 215 -9.12 11.34 -1.28
C ILE A 215 -9.49 11.05 -2.74
N ALA A 216 -10.63 10.39 -2.99
CA ALA A 216 -11.11 10.11 -4.34
C ALA A 216 -11.24 11.40 -5.16
N LYS A 217 -11.83 12.44 -4.58
CA LYS A 217 -11.96 13.76 -5.20
C LYS A 217 -10.60 14.40 -5.49
N THR A 218 -9.65 14.35 -4.55
CA THR A 218 -8.30 14.88 -4.76
C THR A 218 -7.58 14.18 -5.91
N LEU A 219 -7.67 12.84 -5.97
CA LEU A 219 -7.09 12.05 -7.06
C LEU A 219 -7.75 12.37 -8.40
N GLU A 220 -9.07 12.57 -8.43
CA GLU A 220 -9.81 12.94 -9.63
C GLU A 220 -9.42 14.34 -10.14
N GLU A 221 -9.41 15.35 -9.26
CA GLU A 221 -9.03 16.72 -9.59
C GLU A 221 -7.60 16.84 -10.11
N LYS A 222 -6.69 16.01 -9.61
CA LYS A 222 -5.29 15.95 -10.07
C LYS A 222 -5.09 15.01 -11.28
N GLY A 223 -6.14 14.35 -11.77
CA GLY A 223 -6.09 13.40 -12.88
C GLY A 223 -5.42 12.06 -12.55
N ALA A 224 -5.20 11.77 -11.28
CA ALA A 224 -4.58 10.53 -10.83
C ALA A 224 -5.56 9.36 -10.68
N LEU A 225 -6.85 9.63 -10.62
CA LEU A 225 -7.86 8.58 -10.58
C LEU A 225 -7.86 7.73 -11.86
N ALA A 226 -7.41 8.30 -13.00
CA ALA A 226 -7.33 7.58 -14.27
C ALA A 226 -6.44 6.32 -14.26
N TYR A 227 -5.52 6.22 -13.30
CA TYR A 227 -4.64 5.04 -13.12
C TYR A 227 -4.70 4.48 -11.70
N THR A 228 -5.69 4.88 -10.90
CA THR A 228 -5.81 4.49 -9.49
C THR A 228 -7.15 3.80 -9.24
N THR A 229 -7.11 2.68 -8.51
CA THR A 229 -8.29 2.01 -7.95
C THR A 229 -8.32 2.25 -6.44
N ILE A 230 -9.50 2.56 -5.89
CA ILE A 230 -9.70 2.70 -4.45
C ILE A 230 -10.49 1.51 -3.95
N VAL A 231 -9.97 0.81 -2.95
CA VAL A 231 -10.68 -0.25 -2.20
C VAL A 231 -11.03 0.32 -0.84
N ALA A 232 -12.32 0.39 -0.51
CA ALA A 232 -12.77 1.01 0.73
C ALA A 232 -13.52 0.02 1.62
N ALA A 233 -13.02 -0.15 2.85
CA ALA A 233 -13.75 -0.71 3.97
C ALA A 233 -13.86 0.37 5.04
N ASN A 234 -15.03 0.98 5.15
CA ASN A 234 -15.25 2.12 6.03
C ASN A 234 -15.29 1.71 7.51
N ALA A 235 -15.18 2.67 8.41
CA ALA A 235 -15.25 2.43 9.85
C ALA A 235 -16.62 1.89 10.32
N SER A 236 -17.68 2.08 9.53
CA SER A 236 -19.02 1.55 9.77
C SER A 236 -19.23 0.13 9.23
N ASP A 237 -18.30 -0.37 8.41
CA ASP A 237 -18.44 -1.69 7.83
C ASP A 237 -18.02 -2.77 8.84
N PRO A 238 -18.58 -3.98 8.75
CA PRO A 238 -18.22 -5.08 9.64
C PRO A 238 -16.72 -5.35 9.67
N ALA A 239 -16.21 -5.78 10.83
CA ALA A 239 -14.78 -6.05 11.01
C ALA A 239 -14.20 -7.01 9.94
N PRO A 240 -14.89 -8.07 9.49
CA PRO A 240 -14.38 -8.92 8.41
C PRO A 240 -14.09 -8.17 7.11
N MET A 241 -14.91 -7.19 6.74
CA MET A 241 -14.67 -6.36 5.55
C MET A 241 -13.37 -5.57 5.67
N GLN A 242 -13.08 -5.04 6.86
CA GLN A 242 -11.84 -4.31 7.15
C GLN A 242 -10.61 -5.23 7.16
N VAL A 243 -10.76 -6.48 7.58
CA VAL A 243 -9.70 -7.50 7.56
C VAL A 243 -9.32 -7.85 6.12
N TYR A 244 -10.31 -8.05 5.25
CA TYR A 244 -10.08 -8.55 3.89
C TYR A 244 -9.84 -7.46 2.84
N ALA A 245 -10.16 -6.19 3.10
CA ALA A 245 -9.90 -5.10 2.17
C ALA A 245 -8.44 -5.01 1.69
N PRO A 246 -7.41 -5.15 2.55
CA PRO A 246 -6.02 -5.21 2.09
C PRO A 246 -5.73 -6.39 1.16
N PHE A 247 -6.34 -7.53 1.39
CA PHE A 247 -6.19 -8.72 0.53
C PHE A 247 -6.86 -8.51 -0.84
N ALA A 248 -8.03 -7.85 -0.85
CA ALA A 248 -8.69 -7.46 -2.09
C ALA A 248 -7.83 -6.49 -2.91
N GLY A 249 -7.27 -5.47 -2.26
CA GLY A 249 -6.31 -4.57 -2.89
C GLY A 249 -5.08 -5.29 -3.43
N ALA A 250 -4.52 -6.24 -2.66
CA ALA A 250 -3.40 -7.06 -3.10
C ALA A 250 -3.75 -7.90 -4.33
N ALA A 251 -4.93 -8.51 -4.39
CA ALA A 251 -5.40 -9.27 -5.56
C ALA A 251 -5.50 -8.39 -6.82
N ILE A 252 -5.98 -7.14 -6.68
CA ILE A 252 -5.99 -6.16 -7.78
C ILE A 252 -4.56 -5.82 -8.22
N GLY A 253 -3.66 -5.54 -7.28
CA GLY A 253 -2.25 -5.25 -7.57
C GLY A 253 -1.52 -6.41 -8.24
N GLU A 254 -1.81 -7.64 -7.83
CA GLU A 254 -1.26 -8.86 -8.43
C GLU A 254 -1.69 -9.07 -9.87
N PHE A 255 -2.92 -8.71 -10.23
CA PHE A 255 -3.38 -8.76 -11.62
C PHE A 255 -2.44 -7.95 -12.54
N PHE A 256 -2.08 -6.74 -12.16
CA PHE A 256 -1.15 -5.92 -12.94
C PHE A 256 0.27 -6.47 -12.88
N ARG A 257 0.76 -6.86 -11.70
CA ARG A 257 2.08 -7.48 -11.53
C ARG A 257 2.26 -8.72 -12.40
N ASP A 258 1.30 -9.63 -12.36
CA ASP A 258 1.38 -10.93 -13.04
C ASP A 258 1.17 -10.80 -14.57
N THR A 259 0.64 -9.68 -15.02
CA THR A 259 0.56 -9.33 -16.46
C THR A 259 1.72 -8.46 -16.95
N GLY A 260 2.83 -8.41 -16.19
CA GLY A 260 4.09 -7.75 -16.59
C GLY A 260 4.12 -6.24 -16.37
N ARG A 261 3.21 -5.68 -15.58
CA ARG A 261 3.05 -4.24 -15.38
C ARG A 261 3.44 -3.82 -13.96
N PRO A 262 3.93 -2.58 -13.78
CA PRO A 262 4.20 -2.07 -12.44
C PRO A 262 2.91 -1.65 -11.75
N ALA A 263 2.78 -2.03 -10.47
CA ALA A 263 1.71 -1.58 -9.60
C ALA A 263 2.26 -1.06 -8.27
N LEU A 264 1.54 -0.11 -7.68
CA LEU A 264 1.80 0.48 -6.37
C LEU A 264 0.56 0.29 -5.50
N ILE A 265 0.71 -0.29 -4.33
CA ILE A 265 -0.38 -0.43 -3.36
C ILE A 265 -0.07 0.31 -2.06
N VAL A 266 -1.05 1.08 -1.60
CA VAL A 266 -1.03 1.77 -0.32
C VAL A 266 -2.05 1.12 0.59
N TYR A 267 -1.66 0.70 1.80
CA TYR A 267 -2.57 0.18 2.82
C TYR A 267 -2.74 1.22 3.94
N ASP A 268 -3.84 1.92 3.97
CA ASP A 268 -4.12 2.99 4.93
C ASP A 268 -5.30 2.65 5.86
N ASP A 269 -5.09 2.00 7.00
CA ASP A 269 -3.82 1.53 7.55
C ASP A 269 -3.92 0.07 8.07
N LEU A 270 -2.79 -0.58 8.19
CA LEU A 270 -2.71 -1.96 8.69
C LEU A 270 -2.88 -2.05 10.22
N SER A 271 -2.74 -0.95 10.97
CA SER A 271 -3.06 -0.93 12.40
C SER A 271 -4.53 -1.19 12.63
N LYS A 272 -5.42 -0.59 11.82
CA LYS A 272 -6.86 -0.84 11.89
C LYS A 272 -7.22 -2.24 11.41
N GLN A 273 -6.54 -2.75 10.37
CA GLN A 273 -6.71 -4.14 9.97
C GLN A 273 -6.39 -5.10 11.13
N ALA A 274 -5.30 -4.87 11.85
CA ALA A 274 -4.93 -5.69 13.01
C ALA A 274 -5.99 -5.62 14.13
N VAL A 275 -6.54 -4.44 14.41
CA VAL A 275 -7.63 -4.26 15.38
C VAL A 275 -8.88 -5.02 14.96
N ALA A 276 -9.29 -4.91 13.69
CA ALA A 276 -10.43 -5.66 13.15
C ALA A 276 -10.18 -7.18 13.21
N TYR A 277 -8.97 -7.63 12.91
CA TYR A 277 -8.60 -9.05 13.01
C TYR A 277 -8.62 -9.56 14.46
N ARG A 278 -8.20 -8.74 15.42
CA ARG A 278 -8.32 -9.03 16.85
C ARG A 278 -9.78 -9.21 17.25
N GLU A 279 -10.66 -8.31 16.82
CA GLU A 279 -12.09 -8.39 17.05
C GLU A 279 -12.69 -9.69 16.52
N VAL A 280 -12.49 -9.98 15.23
CA VAL A 280 -12.93 -11.23 14.58
C VAL A 280 -12.41 -12.47 15.31
N SER A 281 -11.12 -12.47 15.70
CA SER A 281 -10.50 -13.61 16.38
C SER A 281 -11.07 -13.85 17.78
N LEU A 282 -11.35 -12.79 18.54
CA LEU A 282 -11.99 -12.90 19.86
C LEU A 282 -13.44 -13.40 19.74
N LEU A 283 -14.19 -12.94 18.76
CA LEU A 283 -15.55 -13.41 18.50
C LEU A 283 -15.58 -14.88 18.07
N LEU A 284 -14.57 -15.33 17.32
CA LEU A 284 -14.35 -16.75 17.00
C LEU A 284 -13.80 -17.56 18.19
N ARG A 285 -13.62 -16.94 19.37
CA ARG A 285 -13.06 -17.56 20.59
C ARG A 285 -11.65 -18.11 20.44
N ARG A 286 -10.84 -17.53 19.55
CA ARG A 286 -9.42 -17.84 19.45
C ARG A 286 -8.69 -17.30 20.70
N PRO A 287 -7.72 -18.04 21.26
CA PRO A 287 -7.02 -17.59 22.46
C PRO A 287 -6.23 -16.30 22.20
N PRO A 288 -6.40 -15.26 23.03
CA PRO A 288 -5.66 -14.00 22.87
C PRO A 288 -4.20 -14.16 23.34
N GLY A 289 -3.30 -13.47 22.63
CA GLY A 289 -1.90 -13.29 22.99
C GLY A 289 -1.59 -11.89 23.52
N ARG A 290 -0.41 -11.37 23.18
CA ARG A 290 0.03 -10.02 23.58
C ARG A 290 -0.95 -8.96 23.07
N GLU A 291 -1.33 -8.03 23.94
CA GLU A 291 -2.30 -6.95 23.66
C GLU A 291 -3.64 -7.45 23.12
N ALA A 292 -4.02 -8.68 23.51
CA ALA A 292 -5.19 -9.42 23.06
C ALA A 292 -5.22 -9.73 21.54
N TYR A 293 -4.12 -9.55 20.80
CA TYR A 293 -4.01 -10.01 19.43
C TYR A 293 -3.91 -11.54 19.38
N PRO A 294 -4.45 -12.18 18.33
CA PRO A 294 -4.28 -13.61 18.13
C PRO A 294 -2.82 -13.95 17.80
N GLY A 295 -2.40 -15.17 18.08
CA GLY A 295 -1.02 -15.61 17.87
C GLY A 295 -0.52 -15.53 16.42
N ASP A 296 -1.43 -15.50 15.46
CA ASP A 296 -1.16 -15.45 14.03
C ASP A 296 -1.24 -14.03 13.40
N VAL A 297 -1.30 -12.96 14.22
CA VAL A 297 -1.34 -11.59 13.71
C VAL A 297 -0.08 -11.22 12.92
N PHE A 298 1.08 -11.77 13.26
CA PHE A 298 2.28 -11.63 12.45
C PHE A 298 2.07 -12.23 11.05
N TYR A 299 1.49 -13.41 10.99
CA TYR A 299 1.20 -14.11 9.74
C TYR A 299 0.15 -13.37 8.89
N LEU A 300 -0.82 -12.70 9.51
CA LEU A 300 -1.76 -11.83 8.79
C LEU A 300 -1.03 -10.79 7.91
N HIS A 301 -0.09 -10.06 8.49
CA HIS A 301 0.64 -9.02 7.78
C HIS A 301 1.75 -9.59 6.87
N SER A 302 2.43 -10.66 7.28
CA SER A 302 3.51 -11.23 6.49
C SER A 302 3.00 -11.87 5.20
N ARG A 303 1.91 -12.66 5.25
CA ARG A 303 1.33 -13.26 4.05
C ARG A 303 0.74 -12.23 3.08
N LEU A 304 0.30 -11.07 3.58
CA LEU A 304 -0.14 -9.95 2.77
C LEU A 304 1.05 -9.25 2.10
N LEU A 305 2.02 -8.81 2.89
CA LEU A 305 3.12 -7.96 2.42
C LEU A 305 4.14 -8.70 1.56
N GLU A 306 4.35 -10.01 1.79
CA GLU A 306 5.22 -10.83 0.94
C GLU A 306 4.71 -10.99 -0.50
N ARG A 307 3.45 -10.68 -0.78
CA ARG A 307 2.88 -10.65 -2.12
C ARG A 307 3.41 -9.49 -2.97
N ALA A 308 3.91 -8.43 -2.34
CA ALA A 308 4.63 -7.35 -3.00
C ALA A 308 6.04 -7.84 -3.39
N ALA A 309 6.33 -7.83 -4.68
CA ALA A 309 7.59 -8.33 -5.23
C ALA A 309 7.85 -7.78 -6.64
N LYS A 310 9.11 -7.85 -7.08
CA LYS A 310 9.51 -7.77 -8.48
C LYS A 310 9.54 -9.18 -9.05
N VAL A 311 8.73 -9.43 -10.07
CA VAL A 311 8.64 -10.74 -10.74
C VAL A 311 9.75 -10.86 -11.76
N ILE A 312 10.32 -12.06 -11.88
CA ILE A 312 11.35 -12.40 -12.86
C ILE A 312 10.94 -12.00 -14.29
N ASN A 313 11.84 -11.39 -15.03
CA ASN A 313 11.59 -10.99 -16.41
C ASN A 313 11.76 -12.19 -17.38
N ASN A 314 10.93 -13.21 -17.16
CA ASN A 314 10.85 -14.41 -17.99
C ASN A 314 9.43 -14.95 -17.96
N ASP A 315 8.73 -14.88 -19.09
CA ASP A 315 7.31 -15.25 -19.21
C ASP A 315 7.05 -16.73 -18.90
N GLU A 316 7.95 -17.63 -19.32
CA GLU A 316 7.76 -19.06 -19.10
C GLU A 316 7.86 -19.42 -17.61
N ILE A 317 8.83 -18.83 -16.91
CA ILE A 317 8.96 -19.03 -15.45
C ILE A 317 7.79 -18.37 -14.73
N ALA A 318 7.38 -17.17 -15.15
CA ALA A 318 6.28 -16.44 -14.52
C ALA A 318 4.94 -17.18 -14.58
N LYS A 319 4.68 -17.96 -15.64
CA LYS A 319 3.47 -18.79 -15.78
C LYS A 319 3.37 -19.92 -14.75
N ASP A 320 4.47 -20.30 -14.14
CA ASP A 320 4.53 -21.36 -13.13
C ASP A 320 4.44 -20.82 -11.69
N MET A 321 4.13 -19.51 -11.50
CA MET A 321 3.98 -18.94 -10.17
C MET A 321 2.95 -19.67 -9.32
N ASN A 322 3.20 -19.71 -8.01
CA ASN A 322 2.34 -20.35 -7.03
C ASN A 322 0.89 -19.82 -7.10
N ASP A 323 -0.06 -20.74 -7.05
CA ASP A 323 -1.51 -20.46 -6.96
C ASP A 323 -2.00 -19.45 -8.02
N LEU A 324 -1.37 -19.44 -9.20
CA LEU A 324 -1.77 -18.59 -10.31
C LEU A 324 -3.13 -19.05 -10.85
N PRO A 325 -4.13 -18.16 -10.94
CA PRO A 325 -5.42 -18.52 -11.51
C PRO A 325 -5.28 -19.06 -12.95
N GLU A 326 -5.92 -20.17 -13.26
CA GLU A 326 -5.87 -20.79 -14.60
C GLU A 326 -6.34 -19.82 -15.69
N SER A 327 -7.36 -19.00 -15.39
CA SER A 327 -7.87 -17.99 -16.31
C SER A 327 -6.86 -16.90 -16.65
N LEU A 328 -5.90 -16.65 -15.76
CA LEU A 328 -4.87 -15.61 -15.93
C LEU A 328 -3.67 -16.11 -16.74
N LYS A 329 -3.37 -17.41 -16.74
CA LYS A 329 -2.18 -18.01 -17.40
C LYS A 329 -1.94 -17.54 -18.83
N PRO A 330 -2.96 -17.40 -19.69
CA PRO A 330 -2.76 -16.98 -21.09
C PRO A 330 -2.18 -15.57 -21.25
N ILE A 331 -2.39 -14.69 -20.26
CA ILE A 331 -1.98 -13.28 -20.31
C ILE A 331 -0.83 -12.94 -19.33
N VAL A 332 -0.31 -13.93 -18.62
CA VAL A 332 0.83 -13.76 -17.70
C VAL A 332 2.08 -13.35 -18.47
N LYS A 333 2.77 -12.36 -17.92
CA LYS A 333 4.08 -11.88 -18.40
C LYS A 333 5.02 -11.65 -17.22
N GLY A 334 6.30 -11.90 -17.46
CA GLY A 334 7.36 -11.57 -16.52
C GLY A 334 7.65 -10.07 -16.43
N GLY A 335 8.51 -9.70 -15.50
CA GLY A 335 9.00 -8.33 -15.34
C GLY A 335 8.07 -7.35 -14.64
N GLY A 336 6.86 -7.76 -14.25
CA GLY A 336 5.95 -6.93 -13.47
C GLY A 336 6.42 -6.72 -12.02
N SER A 337 5.83 -5.75 -11.35
CA SER A 337 6.15 -5.46 -9.95
C SER A 337 4.92 -5.01 -9.16
N LEU A 338 4.90 -5.33 -7.88
CA LEU A 338 3.96 -4.77 -6.92
C LEU A 338 4.76 -4.17 -5.77
N THR A 339 4.73 -2.86 -5.65
CA THR A 339 5.37 -2.09 -4.58
C THR A 339 4.35 -1.79 -3.51
N ALA A 340 4.67 -2.02 -2.24
CA ALA A 340 3.75 -1.80 -1.14
C ALA A 340 4.23 -0.67 -0.21
N LEU A 341 3.31 0.23 0.11
CA LEU A 341 3.46 1.26 1.14
C LEU A 341 2.41 1.01 2.23
N PRO A 342 2.68 0.08 3.16
CA PRO A 342 1.83 -0.09 4.34
C PRO A 342 1.99 1.09 5.29
N ILE A 343 0.87 1.54 5.87
CA ILE A 343 0.85 2.56 6.90
C ILE A 343 0.61 1.90 8.25
N ILE A 344 1.41 2.27 9.25
CA ILE A 344 1.22 1.91 10.65
C ILE A 344 1.13 3.19 11.49
N GLU A 345 0.14 3.24 12.37
CA GLU A 345 -0.03 4.31 13.35
C GLU A 345 0.67 3.94 14.66
N THR A 346 1.51 4.85 15.16
CA THR A 346 2.12 4.76 16.48
C THR A 346 1.39 5.67 17.47
N GLN A 347 1.65 5.46 18.76
CA GLN A 347 1.24 6.35 19.85
C GLN A 347 2.49 6.88 20.54
N ALA A 348 2.60 8.21 20.63
CA ALA A 348 3.75 8.90 21.23
C ALA A 348 5.11 8.45 20.66
N GLY A 349 5.17 8.13 19.36
CA GLY A 349 6.39 7.69 18.67
C GLY A 349 6.87 6.29 19.05
N ASP A 350 6.07 5.50 19.78
CA ASP A 350 6.47 4.16 20.24
C ASP A 350 6.50 3.14 19.09
N VAL A 351 7.68 2.93 18.54
CA VAL A 351 7.95 1.91 17.51
C VAL A 351 8.18 0.51 18.11
N SER A 352 8.28 0.39 19.43
CA SER A 352 8.49 -0.89 20.15
C SER A 352 7.19 -1.63 20.47
N ALA A 353 6.04 -1.02 20.21
CA ALA A 353 4.73 -1.66 20.33
C ALA A 353 4.62 -2.89 19.43
N TYR A 354 3.66 -3.75 19.71
CA TYR A 354 3.58 -5.09 19.10
C TYR A 354 3.41 -5.06 17.58
N ILE A 355 2.42 -4.34 17.07
CA ILE A 355 2.15 -4.27 15.63
C ILE A 355 3.25 -3.52 14.87
N PRO A 356 3.73 -2.34 15.31
CA PRO A 356 4.87 -1.67 14.68
C PRO A 356 6.09 -2.58 14.53
N THR A 357 6.51 -3.25 15.60
CA THR A 357 7.68 -4.15 15.60
C THR A 357 7.52 -5.28 14.57
N ASN A 358 6.34 -5.88 14.50
CA ASN A 358 6.05 -6.95 13.54
C ASN A 358 6.20 -6.43 12.09
N VAL A 359 5.59 -5.30 11.76
CA VAL A 359 5.59 -4.80 10.39
C VAL A 359 6.97 -4.27 9.98
N ILE A 360 7.73 -3.63 10.88
CA ILE A 360 9.12 -3.24 10.63
C ILE A 360 9.98 -4.46 10.25
N SER A 361 9.75 -5.62 10.89
CA SER A 361 10.51 -6.83 10.58
C SER A 361 10.15 -7.46 9.24
N ILE A 362 8.90 -7.29 8.77
CA ILE A 362 8.41 -7.84 7.50
C ILE A 362 8.85 -6.98 6.31
N THR A 363 8.96 -5.67 6.50
CA THR A 363 9.22 -4.70 5.42
C THR A 363 10.71 -4.53 5.10
N ASP A 364 10.99 -3.97 3.93
CA ASP A 364 12.35 -3.72 3.43
C ASP A 364 12.90 -2.35 3.86
N GLY A 365 12.29 -1.76 4.86
CA GLY A 365 12.64 -0.49 5.45
C GLY A 365 11.43 0.27 5.94
N GLN A 366 11.66 1.44 6.50
CA GLN A 366 10.62 2.33 7.03
C GLN A 366 10.93 3.80 6.81
N ILE A 367 9.88 4.58 6.55
CA ILE A 367 9.84 6.03 6.55
C ILE A 367 9.15 6.45 7.84
N PHE A 368 9.90 6.97 8.79
CA PHE A 368 9.36 7.41 10.08
C PHE A 368 8.98 8.90 10.03
N LEU A 369 7.72 9.20 10.31
CA LEU A 369 7.17 10.54 10.40
C LEU A 369 7.08 10.96 11.86
N ASP A 370 7.82 12.00 12.21
CA ASP A 370 8.06 12.46 13.56
C ASP A 370 7.11 13.63 13.91
N GLY A 371 6.41 13.52 15.05
CA GLY A 371 5.46 14.54 15.50
C GLY A 371 6.12 15.87 15.86
N ASP A 372 7.32 15.85 16.44
CA ASP A 372 8.04 17.07 16.82
C ASP A 372 8.51 17.82 15.57
N LEU A 373 8.96 17.11 14.55
CA LEU A 373 9.31 17.71 13.26
C LEU A 373 8.08 18.31 12.58
N PHE A 374 6.96 17.61 12.61
CA PHE A 374 5.71 18.12 12.05
C PHE A 374 5.25 19.42 12.71
N ASN A 375 5.29 19.46 14.05
CA ASN A 375 4.89 20.61 14.84
C ASN A 375 5.88 21.79 14.70
N SER A 376 7.16 21.52 14.46
CA SER A 376 8.17 22.55 14.17
C SER A 376 8.13 23.11 12.76
N GLY A 377 7.18 22.61 11.91
CA GLY A 377 6.99 23.09 10.53
C GLY A 377 7.91 22.44 9.50
N VAL A 378 8.60 21.36 9.85
CA VAL A 378 9.35 20.53 8.88
C VAL A 378 8.35 19.54 8.25
N ARG A 379 7.96 19.78 7.00
CA ARG A 379 7.00 18.97 6.27
C ARG A 379 7.50 18.66 4.87
N PRO A 380 7.52 17.36 4.46
CA PRO A 380 7.16 16.17 5.24
C PRO A 380 8.07 15.96 6.45
N ALA A 381 7.49 15.48 7.55
CA ALA A 381 8.14 15.38 8.85
C ALA A 381 9.02 14.11 8.98
N ILE A 382 9.85 13.84 7.98
CA ILE A 382 10.62 12.60 7.89
C ILE A 382 11.86 12.68 8.80
N ASN A 383 11.92 11.76 9.76
CA ASN A 383 13.09 11.59 10.59
C ASN A 383 14.11 10.68 9.89
N VAL A 384 15.13 11.27 9.29
CA VAL A 384 16.15 10.56 8.50
C VAL A 384 17.06 9.66 9.34
N GLY A 385 17.15 9.91 10.66
CA GLY A 385 18.00 9.13 11.55
C GLY A 385 17.50 7.70 11.77
N ILE A 386 16.18 7.53 11.86
CA ILE A 386 15.53 6.23 12.09
C ILE A 386 14.81 5.68 10.88
N SER A 387 14.76 6.44 9.78
CA SER A 387 14.23 5.96 8.51
C SER A 387 15.31 5.20 7.73
N VAL A 388 14.94 4.08 7.13
CA VAL A 388 15.87 3.18 6.43
C VAL A 388 15.20 2.63 5.18
N SER A 389 15.94 2.59 4.06
CA SER A 389 15.63 1.75 2.90
C SER A 389 16.72 0.68 2.77
N ARG A 390 16.31 -0.60 2.81
CA ARG A 390 17.25 -1.72 2.65
C ARG A 390 17.70 -1.92 1.21
N VAL A 391 16.93 -1.42 0.25
CA VAL A 391 17.31 -1.41 -1.17
C VAL A 391 18.30 -0.27 -1.44
N GLY A 392 18.06 0.89 -0.84
CA GLY A 392 18.96 2.04 -0.87
C GLY A 392 19.27 2.51 -2.30
N GLY A 393 20.52 2.86 -2.56
CA GLY A 393 20.94 3.44 -3.83
C GLY A 393 20.77 2.55 -5.07
N ASN A 394 20.36 1.30 -4.93
CA ASN A 394 19.97 0.45 -6.07
C ASN A 394 18.61 0.88 -6.65
N ALA A 395 17.79 1.55 -5.84
CA ALA A 395 16.50 2.14 -6.23
C ALA A 395 16.62 3.63 -6.59
N GLN A 396 17.79 4.08 -7.02
CA GLN A 396 18.01 5.47 -7.46
C GLN A 396 18.60 5.51 -8.86
N ILE A 397 18.23 6.52 -9.65
CA ILE A 397 18.95 6.85 -10.88
C ILE A 397 20.38 7.30 -10.53
N LYS A 398 21.33 7.05 -11.42
CA LYS A 398 22.76 7.31 -11.16
C LYS A 398 23.04 8.78 -10.78
N ALA A 399 22.32 9.73 -11.39
CA ALA A 399 22.46 11.15 -11.06
C ALA A 399 22.06 11.43 -9.61
N MET A 400 20.88 10.94 -9.16
CA MET A 400 20.43 11.10 -7.78
C MET A 400 21.39 10.46 -6.79
N LYS A 401 21.85 9.23 -7.07
CA LYS A 401 22.79 8.51 -6.21
C LYS A 401 24.09 9.30 -5.99
N LYS A 402 24.58 10.00 -7.03
CA LYS A 402 25.80 10.83 -6.94
C LYS A 402 25.60 12.10 -6.10
N VAL A 403 24.46 12.77 -6.24
CA VAL A 403 24.21 14.05 -5.55
C VAL A 403 23.74 13.88 -4.11
N SER A 404 23.03 12.78 -3.81
CA SER A 404 22.47 12.53 -2.48
C SER A 404 23.37 11.67 -1.58
N GLY A 405 24.50 11.15 -2.08
CA GLY A 405 25.32 10.16 -1.39
C GLY A 405 25.76 10.54 0.03
N THR A 406 26.00 11.81 0.29
CA THR A 406 26.38 12.32 1.63
C THR A 406 25.20 12.97 2.38
N LEU A 407 24.08 13.26 1.70
CA LEU A 407 23.01 14.09 2.25
C LEU A 407 22.42 13.52 3.54
N LYS A 408 22.22 12.22 3.61
CA LYS A 408 21.70 11.56 4.82
C LYS A 408 22.64 11.72 6.01
N LEU A 409 23.96 11.54 5.77
CA LEU A 409 24.99 11.73 6.79
C LEU A 409 25.09 13.20 7.22
N ASP A 410 25.09 14.13 6.25
CA ASP A 410 25.12 15.57 6.50
C ASP A 410 23.91 16.01 7.36
N GLN A 411 22.73 15.49 7.09
CA GLN A 411 21.52 15.78 7.87
C GLN A 411 21.54 15.18 9.27
N ALA A 412 22.05 13.96 9.43
CA ALA A 412 22.22 13.34 10.74
C ALA A 412 23.21 14.14 11.61
N GLN A 413 24.36 14.51 11.05
CA GLN A 413 25.37 15.32 11.71
C GLN A 413 24.85 16.72 12.07
N PHE A 414 24.11 17.36 11.14
CA PHE A 414 23.47 18.64 11.42
C PHE A 414 22.54 18.58 12.64
N ARG A 415 21.69 17.54 12.73
CA ARG A 415 20.77 17.40 13.84
C ARG A 415 21.45 17.22 15.18
N GLU A 416 22.51 16.43 15.21
CA GLU A 416 23.33 16.24 16.40
C GLU A 416 23.96 17.56 16.85
N LEU A 417 24.58 18.28 15.92
CA LEU A 417 25.21 19.57 16.20
C LEU A 417 24.20 20.68 16.54
N GLU A 418 23.02 20.69 15.91
CA GLU A 418 21.97 21.66 16.24
C GLU A 418 21.44 21.47 17.66
N ALA A 419 21.27 20.24 18.11
CA ALA A 419 20.87 19.93 19.47
C ALA A 419 21.95 20.41 20.46
N PHE A 420 23.22 20.20 20.15
CA PHE A 420 24.34 20.66 20.98
C PHE A 420 24.47 22.18 21.01
N ALA A 421 24.24 22.83 19.86
CA ALA A 421 24.32 24.30 19.74
C ALA A 421 23.30 25.05 20.60
N LYS A 422 22.18 24.42 20.95
CA LYS A 422 21.17 25.00 21.85
C LYS A 422 21.67 25.16 23.31
N PHE A 423 22.72 24.42 23.67
CA PHE A 423 23.27 24.40 25.05
C PHE A 423 24.65 25.09 25.18
N GLY A 424 25.33 25.43 24.06
CA GLY A 424 26.67 26.01 24.07
C GLY A 424 26.75 27.37 23.36
N SER A 425 27.54 28.31 23.89
CA SER A 425 27.66 29.67 23.36
C SER A 425 28.78 29.88 22.36
N ASP A 426 29.83 29.05 22.36
CA ASP A 426 31.02 29.23 21.50
C ASP A 426 31.18 28.03 20.56
N LEU A 427 30.73 28.20 19.32
CA LEU A 427 30.91 27.23 18.26
C LEU A 427 32.07 27.67 17.35
N ASP A 428 32.94 26.72 16.97
CA ASP A 428 33.98 26.99 15.99
C ASP A 428 33.38 27.23 14.58
N ALA A 429 34.18 27.86 13.71
CA ALA A 429 33.73 28.22 12.36
C ALA A 429 33.36 27.03 11.48
N VAL A 430 33.93 25.84 11.73
CA VAL A 430 33.63 24.61 10.98
C VAL A 430 32.25 24.11 11.38
N THR A 431 31.99 24.02 12.68
CA THR A 431 30.69 23.60 13.24
C THR A 431 29.57 24.55 12.80
N LEU A 432 29.80 25.87 12.85
CA LEU A 432 28.85 26.86 12.34
C LEU A 432 28.51 26.64 10.85
N ASN A 433 29.51 26.36 10.01
CA ASN A 433 29.30 26.10 8.58
C ASN A 433 28.45 24.85 8.35
N VAL A 434 28.66 23.79 9.13
CA VAL A 434 27.83 22.55 9.05
C VAL A 434 26.38 22.85 9.45
N ILE A 435 26.17 23.61 10.51
CA ILE A 435 24.82 23.98 10.97
C ILE A 435 24.12 24.86 9.94
N GLU A 436 24.79 25.85 9.37
CA GLU A 436 24.21 26.73 8.36
C GLU A 436 23.87 25.98 7.06
N LYS A 437 24.76 25.09 6.59
CA LYS A 437 24.49 24.21 5.45
C LYS A 437 23.28 23.31 5.75
N GLY A 438 23.25 22.71 6.94
CA GLY A 438 22.18 21.82 7.37
C GLY A 438 20.81 22.50 7.42
N ARG A 439 20.72 23.72 7.94
CA ARG A 439 19.49 24.53 7.96
C ARG A 439 18.95 24.78 6.56
N ARG A 440 19.81 25.16 5.61
CA ARG A 440 19.41 25.37 4.22
C ARG A 440 18.96 24.08 3.56
N ASN A 441 19.63 22.97 3.83
CA ASN A 441 19.22 21.65 3.34
C ASN A 441 17.87 21.23 3.91
N VAL A 442 17.56 21.53 5.16
CA VAL A 442 16.21 21.30 5.71
C VAL A 442 15.16 22.09 4.94
N GLU A 443 15.42 23.37 4.63
CA GLU A 443 14.48 24.18 3.83
C GLU A 443 14.30 23.65 2.40
N ILE A 444 15.36 23.17 1.74
CA ILE A 444 15.26 22.51 0.43
C ILE A 444 14.36 21.28 0.52
N LEU A 445 14.50 20.47 1.56
CA LEU A 445 13.78 19.21 1.71
C LEU A 445 12.31 19.39 2.12
N LYS A 446 11.92 20.56 2.63
CA LYS A 446 10.51 20.89 2.84
C LYS A 446 9.78 20.93 1.51
N GLN A 447 8.54 20.48 1.51
CA GLN A 447 7.71 20.37 0.32
C GLN A 447 6.24 20.53 0.66
N ALA A 448 5.48 21.21 -0.18
CA ALA A 448 4.05 21.34 -0.03
C ALA A 448 3.35 20.00 -0.33
N GLN A 449 2.20 19.81 0.27
CA GLN A 449 1.34 18.65 -0.01
C GLN A 449 0.71 18.78 -1.39
N ASN A 450 0.49 17.67 -2.10
CA ASN A 450 -0.06 17.58 -3.45
C ASN A 450 0.77 18.33 -4.51
N ASP A 451 2.08 18.43 -4.28
CA ASP A 451 3.03 19.08 -5.18
C ASP A 451 4.31 18.23 -5.32
N PRO A 452 4.23 17.07 -5.98
CA PRO A 452 5.38 16.22 -6.22
C PRO A 452 6.37 16.86 -7.19
N PHE A 453 7.66 16.67 -6.92
CA PHE A 453 8.76 17.17 -7.74
C PHE A 453 9.22 16.13 -8.75
N LYS A 454 9.49 16.56 -9.97
CA LYS A 454 10.13 15.71 -10.98
C LYS A 454 11.56 15.36 -10.59
N VAL A 455 12.03 14.18 -10.98
CA VAL A 455 13.34 13.67 -10.54
C VAL A 455 14.50 14.55 -10.98
N GLU A 456 14.44 15.15 -12.19
CA GLU A 456 15.45 16.08 -12.68
C GLU A 456 15.54 17.35 -11.84
N ASP A 457 14.41 17.91 -11.43
CA ASP A 457 14.36 19.09 -10.57
C ASP A 457 14.89 18.77 -9.15
N GLN A 458 14.54 17.60 -8.62
CA GLN A 458 15.06 17.12 -7.35
C GLN A 458 16.59 17.00 -7.39
N VAL A 459 17.15 16.38 -8.42
CA VAL A 459 18.60 16.23 -8.58
C VAL A 459 19.29 17.59 -8.62
N ALA A 460 18.74 18.54 -9.39
CA ALA A 460 19.31 19.87 -9.52
C ALA A 460 19.36 20.64 -8.20
N ILE A 461 18.25 20.66 -7.44
CA ILE A 461 18.22 21.42 -6.16
C ILE A 461 19.01 20.71 -5.04
N ILE A 462 19.00 19.39 -4.98
CA ILE A 462 19.79 18.62 -4.04
C ILE A 462 21.28 18.79 -4.33
N PHE A 463 21.68 18.85 -5.60
CA PHE A 463 23.05 19.20 -5.99
C PHE A 463 23.47 20.56 -5.43
N ALA A 464 22.65 21.59 -5.59
CA ALA A 464 22.93 22.92 -5.07
C ALA A 464 23.11 22.93 -3.54
N GLY A 465 22.27 22.20 -2.80
CA GLY A 465 22.37 22.05 -1.35
C GLY A 465 23.60 21.24 -0.92
N SER A 466 23.84 20.09 -1.52
CA SER A 466 24.95 19.20 -1.16
C SER A 466 26.31 19.86 -1.41
N LYS A 467 26.43 20.66 -2.48
CA LYS A 467 27.64 21.43 -2.84
C LYS A 467 27.78 22.77 -2.11
N ASN A 468 26.89 23.07 -1.14
CA ASN A 468 26.88 24.31 -0.36
C ASN A 468 26.81 25.60 -1.23
N LEU A 469 26.15 25.54 -2.39
CA LEU A 469 26.01 26.67 -3.32
C LEU A 469 25.01 27.72 -2.81
N LEU A 470 24.24 27.39 -1.79
CA LEU A 470 23.23 28.24 -1.14
C LEU A 470 23.79 29.08 0.02
N ARG A 471 25.10 29.07 0.23
CA ARG A 471 25.72 29.75 1.38
C ARG A 471 25.37 31.25 1.47
N ALA A 472 25.20 31.90 0.32
CA ALA A 472 24.85 33.32 0.23
C ALA A 472 23.33 33.59 0.36
N VAL A 473 22.50 32.57 0.33
CA VAL A 473 21.04 32.69 0.40
C VAL A 473 20.60 32.66 1.87
N PRO A 474 19.86 33.67 2.36
CA PRO A 474 19.23 33.60 3.67
C PRO A 474 18.29 32.40 3.81
N VAL A 475 18.24 31.80 5.00
CA VAL A 475 17.45 30.57 5.23
C VAL A 475 15.97 30.75 4.85
N ASN A 476 15.39 31.91 5.19
CA ASN A 476 14.00 32.26 4.87
C ASN A 476 13.74 32.53 3.38
N LYS A 477 14.78 32.62 2.55
CA LYS A 477 14.71 32.84 1.10
C LYS A 477 15.04 31.58 0.27
N VAL A 478 15.37 30.47 0.92
CA VAL A 478 15.75 29.23 0.23
C VAL A 478 14.63 28.72 -0.68
N LYS A 479 13.37 28.83 -0.28
CA LYS A 479 12.23 28.42 -1.11
C LYS A 479 12.05 29.28 -2.34
N GLU A 480 12.24 30.57 -2.24
CA GLU A 480 12.19 31.52 -3.35
C GLU A 480 13.33 31.21 -4.34
N PHE A 481 14.55 31.01 -3.80
CA PHE A 481 15.68 30.54 -4.61
C PHE A 481 15.41 29.23 -5.33
N GLU A 482 14.82 28.24 -4.66
CA GLU A 482 14.48 26.93 -5.26
C GLU A 482 13.58 27.12 -6.49
N THR A 483 12.55 27.95 -6.38
CA THR A 483 11.63 28.27 -7.48
C THR A 483 12.37 28.94 -8.64
N ASP A 484 13.10 30.02 -8.36
CA ASP A 484 13.86 30.77 -9.37
C ASP A 484 14.89 29.87 -10.09
N TYR A 485 15.57 29.01 -9.33
CA TYR A 485 16.59 28.12 -9.86
C TYR A 485 16.02 27.08 -10.83
N ILE A 486 14.94 26.44 -10.46
CA ILE A 486 14.27 25.45 -11.32
C ILE A 486 13.64 26.11 -12.54
N GLU A 487 12.97 27.26 -12.37
CA GLU A 487 12.40 28.00 -13.51
C GLU A 487 13.46 28.47 -14.50
N PHE A 488 14.60 28.97 -14.00
CA PHE A 488 15.72 29.38 -14.86
C PHE A 488 16.30 28.19 -15.64
N LEU A 489 16.49 27.04 -14.98
CA LEU A 489 16.99 25.83 -15.64
C LEU A 489 16.00 25.35 -16.70
N ARG A 490 14.71 25.36 -16.44
CA ARG A 490 13.67 24.99 -17.41
C ARG A 490 13.64 25.92 -18.63
N ALA A 491 13.83 27.22 -18.40
CA ALA A 491 13.76 28.21 -19.44
C ALA A 491 15.01 28.25 -20.34
N LYS A 492 16.21 28.05 -19.78
CA LYS A 492 17.50 28.27 -20.47
C LYS A 492 18.36 27.03 -20.62
N HIS A 493 18.16 26.00 -19.81
CA HIS A 493 19.00 24.80 -19.74
C HIS A 493 18.15 23.53 -19.66
N SER A 494 17.11 23.45 -20.50
CA SER A 494 16.23 22.28 -20.55
C SER A 494 16.95 20.99 -20.97
N ASP A 495 18.03 21.10 -21.73
CA ASP A 495 18.95 20.02 -22.09
C ASP A 495 19.68 19.42 -20.88
N VAL A 496 20.06 20.27 -19.93
CA VAL A 496 20.65 19.84 -18.65
C VAL A 496 19.65 19.01 -17.86
N LEU A 497 18.40 19.49 -17.72
CA LEU A 497 17.34 18.74 -17.03
C LEU A 497 17.01 17.40 -17.73
N ALA A 498 16.97 17.38 -19.07
CA ALA A 498 16.77 16.15 -19.83
C ALA A 498 17.91 15.15 -19.59
N THR A 499 19.17 15.61 -19.49
CA THR A 499 20.33 14.79 -19.18
C THR A 499 20.22 14.22 -17.77
N LEU A 500 19.83 15.02 -16.78
CA LEU A 500 19.58 14.56 -15.41
C LEU A 500 18.46 13.51 -15.34
N LYS A 501 17.36 13.74 -16.07
CA LYS A 501 16.24 12.77 -16.18
C LYS A 501 16.70 11.42 -16.72
N SER A 502 17.64 11.42 -17.67
CA SER A 502 18.25 10.18 -18.20
C SER A 502 19.19 9.48 -17.19
N GLY A 503 19.36 10.02 -16.00
CA GLY A 503 20.24 9.50 -14.94
C GLY A 503 21.71 9.84 -15.10
N LYS A 504 22.08 10.72 -16.05
CA LYS A 504 23.47 11.11 -16.30
C LYS A 504 23.81 12.39 -15.56
N LEU A 505 24.98 12.42 -14.95
CA LEU A 505 25.57 13.60 -14.32
C LEU A 505 26.99 13.75 -14.87
N THR A 506 27.13 14.57 -15.93
CA THR A 506 28.41 14.86 -16.59
C THR A 506 29.06 16.10 -15.98
N ASP A 507 30.34 16.32 -16.27
CA ASP A 507 31.06 17.51 -15.80
C ASP A 507 30.42 18.80 -16.34
N GLU A 508 30.02 18.81 -17.62
CA GLU A 508 29.32 19.93 -18.24
C GLU A 508 28.01 20.27 -17.53
N VAL A 509 27.21 19.24 -17.15
CA VAL A 509 25.99 19.43 -16.38
C VAL A 509 26.29 20.01 -15.00
N THR A 510 27.31 19.50 -14.30
CA THR A 510 27.68 19.99 -12.96
C THR A 510 28.22 21.42 -13.00
N ASP A 511 28.97 21.78 -14.04
CA ASP A 511 29.48 23.14 -14.25
C ASP A 511 28.33 24.13 -14.51
N THR A 512 27.37 23.74 -15.37
CA THR A 512 26.17 24.56 -15.64
C THR A 512 25.33 24.75 -14.38
N LEU A 513 25.02 23.66 -13.65
CA LEU A 513 24.27 23.74 -12.40
C LEU A 513 24.97 24.66 -11.37
N THR A 514 26.29 24.55 -11.29
CA THR A 514 27.12 25.38 -10.37
C THR A 514 27.10 26.86 -10.80
N ALA A 515 27.26 27.14 -12.09
CA ALA A 515 27.26 28.52 -12.62
C ALA A 515 25.90 29.21 -12.37
N VAL A 516 24.80 28.53 -12.69
CA VAL A 516 23.44 29.05 -12.50
C VAL A 516 23.15 29.26 -11.01
N ALA A 517 23.51 28.29 -10.15
CA ALA A 517 23.29 28.44 -8.71
C ALA A 517 24.07 29.61 -8.11
N LYS A 518 25.31 29.84 -8.54
CA LYS A 518 26.14 30.99 -8.09
C LYS A 518 25.60 32.32 -8.60
N GLU A 519 25.17 32.39 -9.84
CA GLU A 519 24.55 33.60 -10.42
C GLU A 519 23.30 34.00 -9.64
N LEU A 520 22.38 33.04 -9.45
CA LEU A 520 21.12 33.31 -8.76
C LEU A 520 21.32 33.58 -7.27
N SER A 521 22.20 32.83 -6.58
CA SER A 521 22.47 33.06 -5.16
C SER A 521 23.04 34.44 -4.90
N GLY A 522 23.74 35.04 -5.88
CA GLY A 522 24.22 36.41 -5.82
C GLY A 522 23.12 37.48 -5.71
N LYS A 523 21.91 37.19 -6.23
CA LYS A 523 20.74 38.07 -6.16
C LYS A 523 20.12 38.15 -4.76
N TYR A 524 20.40 37.19 -3.92
CA TYR A 524 19.89 37.09 -2.54
C TYR A 524 20.89 37.58 -1.48
N LYS A 525 22.04 38.11 -1.91
CA LYS A 525 22.96 38.77 -0.96
C LYS A 525 22.33 40.11 -0.54
N ASP A 526 22.13 40.27 0.76
CA ASP A 526 21.81 41.57 1.40
C ASP A 526 22.99 42.54 1.29
#